data_49de3c732e9d4f9ff8eae0c9c13a493c
#
_entry.id   49de3c732e9d4f9ff8eae0c9c13a493c
#
_cell.length_a   1.000
_cell.length_b   1.000
_cell.length_c   1.000
_cell.angle_alpha   90.00
_cell.angle_beta   90.00
_cell.angle_gamma   90.00
#
_symmetry.space_group_name_H-M   'P 1'
#
loop_
_entity.id
_entity.type
_entity.pdbx_description
1 polymer ?
#
loop_
_entity_poly.entity_id
_entity_poly.type
_entity_poly.pdbx_seq_one_letter_code
_entity_poly.pdbx_strand_id
1 'polypeptide(L)'
;MHELTRSDDGEAVMSRSAYDHLVTRGRVNVLRPGKGLGSYALIEYHSLPERFRLRFEAKYGNPEKIMKQEDMPLAVDSEAQKYYHEYLLPNGEHLPEDKQTEYTLNARVLNALREMRGTQKAMRRACNNNTPVIWSNIFAAAEELRKAYGHTLPKSEARLRDKLRQYTKEGYACLVSGKFCNANTLKITKAAGRQIVALRRCRVPVYT
;
A
#
# COMPACT_ATOMS: atom_id res chain seq x y z
N MET A 1 -2.66 -18.01 -7.97
CA MET A 1 -2.60 -19.33 -7.30
C MET A 1 -2.23 -20.32 -8.39
N HIS A 2 -1.14 -21.08 -8.22
CA HIS A 2 -0.64 -22.00 -9.23
C HIS A 2 -1.01 -23.44 -8.88
N GLU A 3 -1.47 -24.20 -9.85
CA GLU A 3 -1.83 -25.61 -9.65
C GLU A 3 -0.60 -26.50 -9.85
N LEU A 4 -0.26 -27.31 -8.83
CA LEU A 4 0.89 -28.20 -8.86
C LEU A 4 0.61 -29.51 -9.62
N THR A 5 -0.63 -30.02 -9.51
CA THR A 5 -1.03 -31.36 -10.02
C THR A 5 -1.90 -31.32 -11.26
N ARG A 6 -2.36 -30.14 -11.69
CA ARG A 6 -3.05 -29.92 -12.95
C ARG A 6 -2.31 -28.86 -13.76
N SER A 7 -2.34 -29.00 -15.06
CA SER A 7 -1.83 -28.00 -15.98
C SER A 7 -2.73 -27.99 -17.20
N ASP A 8 -3.17 -26.82 -17.59
CA ASP A 8 -3.92 -26.63 -18.85
C ASP A 8 -3.03 -26.94 -20.06
N ASP A 9 -1.68 -26.84 -19.90
CA ASP A 9 -0.67 -27.10 -20.91
C ASP A 9 -0.12 -28.54 -20.91
N GLY A 10 -0.69 -29.46 -20.11
CA GLY A 10 -0.30 -30.87 -20.08
C GLY A 10 0.89 -31.23 -19.21
N GLU A 11 1.71 -30.28 -18.75
CA GLU A 11 2.84 -30.52 -17.83
C GLU A 11 2.55 -30.08 -16.42
N ALA A 12 2.16 -31.01 -15.57
CA ALA A 12 2.03 -30.76 -14.13
C ALA A 12 3.40 -30.70 -13.46
N VAL A 13 3.58 -29.85 -12.45
CA VAL A 13 4.80 -29.76 -11.64
C VAL A 13 5.06 -31.09 -10.93
N MET A 14 4.00 -31.76 -10.46
CA MET A 14 4.04 -33.10 -9.88
C MET A 14 2.77 -33.87 -10.19
N SER A 15 2.86 -35.21 -10.20
CA SER A 15 1.69 -36.06 -10.32
C SER A 15 0.87 -36.06 -9.02
N ARG A 16 -0.43 -36.36 -9.10
CA ARG A 16 -1.32 -36.51 -7.94
C ARG A 16 -0.79 -37.56 -6.96
N SER A 17 -0.33 -38.68 -7.48
CA SER A 17 0.26 -39.77 -6.66
C SER A 17 1.51 -39.31 -5.90
N ALA A 18 2.39 -38.50 -6.55
CA ALA A 18 3.57 -37.93 -5.89
C ALA A 18 3.17 -36.98 -4.75
N TYR A 19 2.14 -36.16 -4.96
CA TYR A 19 1.58 -35.29 -3.93
C TYR A 19 1.06 -36.08 -2.73
N ASP A 20 0.18 -37.05 -2.97
CA ASP A 20 -0.43 -37.86 -1.93
C ASP A 20 0.66 -38.63 -1.11
N HIS A 21 1.71 -39.13 -1.75
CA HIS A 21 2.84 -39.78 -1.13
C HIS A 21 3.66 -38.85 -0.22
N LEU A 22 3.87 -37.58 -0.65
CA LEU A 22 4.59 -36.57 0.11
C LEU A 22 3.80 -36.13 1.35
N VAL A 23 2.48 -35.95 1.21
CA VAL A 23 1.58 -35.59 2.31
C VAL A 23 1.52 -36.71 3.34
N THR A 24 1.32 -37.98 2.90
CA THR A 24 1.25 -39.14 3.80
C THR A 24 2.55 -39.35 4.60
N ARG A 25 3.69 -39.02 4.00
CA ARG A 25 5.01 -39.10 4.69
C ARG A 25 5.36 -37.85 5.50
N GLY A 26 4.48 -36.86 5.56
CA GLY A 26 4.73 -35.59 6.27
C GLY A 26 5.90 -34.79 5.73
N ARG A 27 6.27 -34.98 4.44
CA ARG A 27 7.38 -34.27 3.78
C ARG A 27 6.97 -32.95 3.16
N VAL A 28 5.68 -32.65 3.14
CA VAL A 28 5.10 -31.40 2.61
C VAL A 28 4.15 -30.85 3.65
N ASN A 29 4.33 -29.58 3.99
CA ASN A 29 3.47 -28.88 4.94
C ASN A 29 2.21 -28.38 4.21
N VAL A 30 1.05 -28.96 4.56
CA VAL A 30 -0.24 -28.57 4.01
C VAL A 30 -0.87 -27.56 4.97
N LEU A 31 -0.84 -26.28 4.59
CA LEU A 31 -1.39 -25.17 5.37
C LEU A 31 -2.92 -25.26 5.46
N ARG A 32 -3.55 -25.76 4.38
CA ARG A 32 -4.99 -25.97 4.32
C ARG A 32 -5.29 -27.18 3.43
N PRO A 33 -5.95 -28.23 3.94
CA PRO A 33 -6.39 -29.34 3.11
C PRO A 33 -7.54 -28.90 2.18
N GLY A 34 -7.54 -29.42 0.95
CA GLY A 34 -8.66 -29.27 0.03
C GLY A 34 -9.85 -30.13 0.51
N LYS A 35 -11.01 -29.53 0.68
CA LYS A 35 -12.25 -30.23 1.06
C LYS A 35 -13.27 -30.14 -0.07
N GLY A 36 -13.55 -31.25 -0.74
CA GLY A 36 -14.61 -31.37 -1.74
C GLY A 36 -14.24 -30.89 -3.15
N LEU A 37 -15.23 -30.96 -4.06
CA LEU A 37 -15.08 -30.58 -5.46
C LEU A 37 -14.79 -29.08 -5.59
N GLY A 38 -13.72 -28.72 -6.31
CA GLY A 38 -13.32 -27.32 -6.53
C GLY A 38 -12.54 -26.67 -5.38
N SER A 39 -12.23 -27.41 -4.32
CA SER A 39 -11.40 -26.92 -3.21
C SER A 39 -9.96 -27.37 -3.38
N TYR A 40 -9.02 -26.42 -3.42
CA TYR A 40 -7.58 -26.69 -3.56
C TYR A 40 -6.90 -26.73 -2.20
N ALA A 41 -5.95 -27.69 -2.03
CA ALA A 41 -5.06 -27.69 -0.89
C ALA A 41 -4.02 -26.57 -1.03
N LEU A 42 -3.74 -25.88 0.08
CA LEU A 42 -2.68 -24.87 0.14
C LEU A 42 -1.44 -25.48 0.77
N ILE A 43 -0.31 -25.40 0.07
CA ILE A 43 0.96 -26.00 0.46
C ILE A 43 1.99 -24.90 0.67
N GLU A 44 2.81 -25.06 1.69
CA GLU A 44 3.96 -24.20 1.90
C GLU A 44 5.05 -24.48 0.87
N TYR A 45 5.46 -23.45 0.13
CA TYR A 45 6.43 -23.56 -0.97
C TYR A 45 7.79 -24.16 -0.51
N HIS A 46 8.30 -23.69 0.64
CA HIS A 46 9.60 -24.14 1.16
C HIS A 46 9.60 -25.61 1.65
N SER A 47 8.43 -26.17 1.95
CA SER A 47 8.30 -27.58 2.31
C SER A 47 8.37 -28.52 1.11
N LEU A 48 8.25 -27.99 -0.13
CA LEU A 48 8.36 -28.79 -1.34
C LEU A 48 9.79 -29.34 -1.52
N PRO A 49 9.96 -30.63 -1.84
CA PRO A 49 11.26 -31.17 -2.24
C PRO A 49 11.86 -30.38 -3.40
N GLU A 50 13.18 -30.20 -3.39
CA GLU A 50 13.94 -29.37 -4.34
C GLU A 50 13.59 -29.64 -5.81
N ARG A 51 13.49 -30.92 -6.19
CA ARG A 51 13.11 -31.32 -7.56
C ARG A 51 11.78 -30.73 -8.04
N PHE A 52 10.81 -30.54 -7.12
CA PHE A 52 9.51 -29.94 -7.47
C PHE A 52 9.54 -28.43 -7.37
N ARG A 53 10.38 -27.86 -6.48
CA ARG A 53 10.63 -26.42 -6.46
C ARG A 53 11.26 -25.95 -7.76
N LEU A 54 12.30 -26.64 -8.23
CA LEU A 54 12.95 -26.33 -9.50
C LEU A 54 12.00 -26.39 -10.71
N ARG A 55 11.12 -27.40 -10.76
CA ARG A 55 10.08 -27.50 -11.80
C ARG A 55 9.05 -26.36 -11.68
N PHE A 56 8.67 -26.02 -10.47
CA PHE A 56 7.78 -24.90 -10.21
C PHE A 56 8.42 -23.59 -10.65
N GLU A 57 9.67 -23.35 -10.27
CA GLU A 57 10.42 -22.15 -10.65
C GLU A 57 10.64 -22.04 -12.18
N ALA A 58 10.90 -23.16 -12.83
CA ALA A 58 11.03 -23.19 -14.30
C ALA A 58 9.72 -22.83 -15.00
N LYS A 59 8.58 -23.24 -14.43
CA LYS A 59 7.26 -23.00 -15.04
C LYS A 59 6.64 -21.65 -14.68
N TYR A 60 6.77 -21.23 -13.42
CA TYR A 60 6.06 -20.05 -12.87
C TYR A 60 6.99 -18.94 -12.39
N GLY A 61 8.30 -19.16 -12.48
CA GLY A 61 9.29 -18.27 -11.89
C GLY A 61 9.49 -18.49 -10.39
N ASN A 62 10.57 -17.91 -9.84
CA ASN A 62 10.85 -18.01 -8.42
C ASN A 62 9.90 -17.08 -7.65
N PRO A 63 9.02 -17.60 -6.76
CA PRO A 63 8.04 -16.80 -6.05
C PRO A 63 8.68 -15.77 -5.12
N GLU A 64 9.87 -16.02 -4.59
CA GLU A 64 10.60 -15.05 -3.77
C GLU A 64 11.14 -13.89 -4.61
N LYS A 65 11.59 -14.16 -5.83
CA LYS A 65 12.04 -13.12 -6.77
C LYS A 65 10.85 -12.32 -7.28
N ILE A 66 9.72 -12.98 -7.56
CA ILE A 66 8.49 -12.33 -7.97
C ILE A 66 7.97 -11.45 -6.83
N MET A 67 7.96 -11.94 -5.58
CA MET A 67 7.59 -11.14 -4.40
C MET A 67 8.57 -10.02 -4.08
N LYS A 68 9.88 -10.19 -4.39
CA LYS A 68 10.90 -9.14 -4.24
C LYS A 68 10.94 -8.18 -5.43
N GLN A 69 10.53 -8.61 -6.63
CA GLN A 69 10.35 -7.75 -7.79
C GLN A 69 9.04 -6.95 -7.76
N GLU A 70 8.11 -7.33 -6.93
CA GLU A 70 7.07 -6.46 -6.40
C GLU A 70 7.61 -5.53 -5.28
N ASP A 71 8.80 -4.98 -5.42
CA ASP A 71 9.06 -3.60 -5.01
C ASP A 71 7.99 -2.81 -5.75
N MET A 72 6.87 -2.55 -5.06
CA MET A 72 5.69 -1.94 -5.67
C MET A 72 6.14 -0.63 -6.32
N PRO A 73 6.46 -0.60 -7.63
CA PRO A 73 6.76 0.68 -8.27
C PRO A 73 5.46 1.46 -8.15
N LEU A 74 5.50 2.50 -7.32
CA LEU A 74 4.34 3.36 -7.16
C LEU A 74 3.93 3.85 -8.55
N ALA A 75 2.82 3.33 -9.05
CA ALA A 75 2.30 3.72 -10.34
C ALA A 75 2.16 5.25 -10.41
N VAL A 76 2.48 5.82 -11.54
CA VAL A 76 2.30 7.26 -11.76
C VAL A 76 0.80 7.55 -11.73
N ASP A 77 0.38 8.46 -10.86
CA ASP A 77 -0.99 8.93 -10.76
C ASP A 77 -1.10 10.34 -11.37
N SER A 78 -1.34 10.38 -12.69
CA SER A 78 -1.48 11.64 -13.43
C SER A 78 -2.74 12.40 -13.04
N GLU A 79 -3.80 11.73 -12.60
CA GLU A 79 -5.02 12.37 -12.11
C GLU A 79 -4.77 13.09 -10.80
N ALA A 80 -4.03 12.47 -9.86
CA ALA A 80 -3.64 13.13 -8.63
C ALA A 80 -2.76 14.35 -8.88
N GLN A 81 -1.78 14.24 -9.81
CA GLN A 81 -0.93 15.37 -10.17
C GLN A 81 -1.75 16.53 -10.70
N LYS A 82 -2.65 16.26 -11.65
CA LYS A 82 -3.54 17.27 -12.23
C LYS A 82 -4.44 17.90 -11.16
N TYR A 83 -5.06 17.07 -10.32
CA TYR A 83 -5.94 17.51 -9.24
C TYR A 83 -5.24 18.50 -8.30
N TYR A 84 -4.04 18.17 -7.79
CA TYR A 84 -3.33 19.04 -6.85
C TYR A 84 -2.70 20.26 -7.52
N HIS A 85 -2.38 20.21 -8.81
CA HIS A 85 -1.91 21.34 -9.57
C HIS A 85 -3.03 22.38 -9.77
N GLU A 86 -4.24 21.94 -10.08
CA GLU A 86 -5.41 22.77 -10.29
C GLU A 86 -6.13 23.18 -8.99
N TYR A 87 -5.74 22.57 -7.85
CA TYR A 87 -6.43 22.82 -6.58
C TYR A 87 -6.24 24.24 -6.08
N LEU A 88 -7.36 24.96 -5.88
CA LEU A 88 -7.39 26.29 -5.31
C LEU A 88 -7.72 26.26 -3.83
N LEU A 89 -6.89 26.91 -3.03
CA LEU A 89 -7.13 27.14 -1.62
C LEU A 89 -8.29 28.14 -1.41
N PRO A 90 -8.91 28.20 -0.23
CA PRO A 90 -9.99 29.14 0.07
C PRO A 90 -9.64 30.63 -0.12
N ASN A 91 -8.34 30.96 -0.16
CA ASN A 91 -7.86 32.32 -0.46
C ASN A 91 -7.66 32.58 -1.97
N GLY A 92 -7.98 31.62 -2.84
CA GLY A 92 -7.82 31.72 -4.28
C GLY A 92 -6.40 31.43 -4.79
N GLU A 93 -5.46 31.09 -3.92
CA GLU A 93 -4.10 30.73 -4.31
C GLU A 93 -4.01 29.21 -4.62
N HIS A 94 -3.07 28.85 -5.50
CA HIS A 94 -2.76 27.45 -5.75
C HIS A 94 -2.03 26.81 -4.57
N LEU A 95 -2.12 25.49 -4.49
CA LEU A 95 -1.38 24.73 -3.49
C LEU A 95 0.14 24.92 -3.71
N PRO A 96 0.95 25.12 -2.67
CA PRO A 96 2.41 25.18 -2.81
C PRO A 96 2.99 23.92 -3.47
N GLU A 97 4.01 24.03 -4.31
CA GLU A 97 4.58 22.93 -5.10
C GLU A 97 5.07 21.76 -4.23
N ASP A 98 5.68 22.07 -3.07
CA ASP A 98 6.09 21.06 -2.09
C ASP A 98 4.90 20.23 -1.60
N LYS A 99 3.74 20.86 -1.41
CA LYS A 99 2.50 20.19 -1.00
C LYS A 99 1.81 19.44 -2.14
N GLN A 100 1.88 19.95 -3.36
CA GLN A 100 1.41 19.21 -4.53
C GLN A 100 2.18 17.88 -4.67
N THR A 101 3.50 17.93 -4.55
CA THR A 101 4.37 16.74 -4.62
C THR A 101 4.10 15.78 -3.47
N GLU A 102 4.00 16.28 -2.23
CA GLU A 102 3.71 15.50 -1.03
C GLU A 102 2.36 14.76 -1.15
N TYR A 103 1.31 15.48 -1.54
CA TYR A 103 -0.03 14.89 -1.62
C TYR A 103 -0.19 13.95 -2.80
N THR A 104 0.49 14.20 -3.92
CA THR A 104 0.55 13.27 -5.04
C THR A 104 1.23 11.97 -4.63
N LEU A 105 2.36 12.03 -3.90
CA LEU A 105 3.02 10.85 -3.38
C LEU A 105 2.12 10.08 -2.40
N ASN A 106 1.48 10.78 -1.48
CA ASN A 106 0.54 10.17 -0.53
C ASN A 106 -0.64 9.49 -1.23
N ALA A 107 -1.17 10.08 -2.30
CA ALA A 107 -2.25 9.50 -3.11
C ALA A 107 -1.78 8.21 -3.79
N ARG A 108 -0.60 8.21 -4.41
CA ARG A 108 0.01 7.01 -5.04
C ARG A 108 0.16 5.87 -4.03
N VAL A 109 0.67 6.16 -2.83
CA VAL A 109 0.80 5.16 -1.76
C VAL A 109 -0.58 4.62 -1.35
N LEU A 110 -1.57 5.49 -1.15
CA LEU A 110 -2.92 5.04 -0.77
C LEU A 110 -3.59 4.21 -1.88
N ASN A 111 -3.37 4.54 -3.15
CA ASN A 111 -3.85 3.74 -4.27
C ASN A 111 -3.22 2.34 -4.26
N ALA A 112 -1.90 2.23 -4.06
CA ALA A 112 -1.20 0.96 -3.95
C ALA A 112 -1.72 0.12 -2.77
N LEU A 113 -1.90 0.72 -1.59
CA LEU A 113 -2.46 0.03 -0.41
C LEU A 113 -3.93 -0.39 -0.62
N ARG A 114 -4.72 0.41 -1.34
CA ARG A 114 -6.11 0.08 -1.71
C ARG A 114 -6.17 -1.12 -2.64
N GLU A 115 -5.30 -1.17 -3.63
CA GLU A 115 -5.17 -2.29 -4.56
C GLU A 115 -4.72 -3.56 -3.85
N MET A 116 -3.67 -3.48 -3.02
CA MET A 116 -3.21 -4.60 -2.18
C MET A 116 -4.34 -5.16 -1.30
N ARG A 117 -5.12 -4.27 -0.68
CA ARG A 117 -6.29 -4.67 0.11
C ARG A 117 -7.35 -5.37 -0.75
N GLY A 118 -7.60 -4.87 -1.96
CA GLY A 118 -8.51 -5.47 -2.94
C GLY A 118 -8.08 -6.87 -3.33
N THR A 119 -6.81 -7.05 -3.67
CA THR A 119 -6.20 -8.33 -4.02
C THR A 119 -6.27 -9.33 -2.87
N GLN A 120 -5.91 -8.93 -1.64
CA GLN A 120 -6.05 -9.79 -0.46
C GLN A 120 -7.50 -10.23 -0.22
N LYS A 121 -8.46 -9.32 -0.40
CA LYS A 121 -9.89 -9.62 -0.27
C LYS A 121 -10.38 -10.59 -1.35
N ALA A 122 -9.93 -10.41 -2.59
CA ALA A 122 -10.26 -11.30 -3.71
C ALA A 122 -9.68 -12.71 -3.50
N MET A 123 -8.41 -12.81 -3.12
CA MET A 123 -7.76 -14.09 -2.80
C MET A 123 -8.49 -14.85 -1.70
N ARG A 124 -8.95 -14.16 -0.64
CA ARG A 124 -9.69 -14.78 0.46
C ARG A 124 -11.05 -15.31 0.03
N ARG A 125 -11.78 -14.53 -0.78
CA ARG A 125 -13.05 -14.98 -1.35
C ARG A 125 -12.86 -16.23 -2.20
N ALA A 126 -11.86 -16.24 -3.08
CA ALA A 126 -11.51 -17.40 -3.90
C ALA A 126 -11.14 -18.63 -3.07
N CYS A 127 -10.62 -18.43 -1.86
CA CYS A 127 -10.25 -19.48 -0.93
C CYS A 127 -11.38 -19.86 0.06
N ASN A 128 -12.61 -19.32 -0.08
CA ASN A 128 -13.70 -19.49 0.89
C ASN A 128 -13.28 -19.23 2.34
N ASN A 129 -12.36 -18.30 2.53
CA ASN A 129 -11.79 -17.98 3.83
C ASN A 129 -12.41 -16.67 4.35
N ASN A 130 -13.22 -16.76 5.39
CA ASN A 130 -13.90 -15.61 6.01
C ASN A 130 -13.02 -14.82 6.99
N THR A 131 -11.72 -15.16 7.11
CA THR A 131 -10.85 -14.39 7.99
C THR A 131 -10.75 -12.91 7.57
N PRO A 132 -10.76 -11.96 8.51
CA PRO A 132 -10.66 -10.55 8.19
C PRO A 132 -9.31 -10.20 7.53
N VAL A 133 -9.27 -9.13 6.74
CA VAL A 133 -8.02 -8.63 6.13
C VAL A 133 -6.99 -8.37 7.20
N ILE A 134 -5.78 -8.89 7.02
CA ILE A 134 -4.68 -8.68 7.97
C ILE A 134 -4.12 -7.27 7.74
N TRP A 135 -4.58 -6.33 8.55
CA TRP A 135 -4.13 -4.95 8.46
C TRP A 135 -2.65 -4.76 8.77
N SER A 136 -2.08 -5.64 9.60
CA SER A 136 -0.64 -5.64 9.86
C SER A 136 0.20 -5.75 8.58
N ASN A 137 -0.22 -6.56 7.60
CA ASN A 137 0.49 -6.69 6.33
C ASN A 137 0.40 -5.40 5.49
N ILE A 138 -0.78 -4.77 5.47
CA ILE A 138 -0.97 -3.49 4.77
C ILE A 138 -0.16 -2.39 5.45
N PHE A 139 -0.12 -2.39 6.77
CA PHE A 139 0.67 -1.44 7.53
C PHE A 139 2.18 -1.66 7.34
N ALA A 140 2.65 -2.92 7.34
CA ALA A 140 4.05 -3.24 7.05
C ALA A 140 4.47 -2.75 5.64
N ALA A 141 3.63 -2.98 4.63
CA ALA A 141 3.86 -2.46 3.28
C ALA A 141 3.92 -0.92 3.25
N ALA A 142 3.06 -0.23 4.01
CA ALA A 142 3.10 1.22 4.13
C ALA A 142 4.41 1.71 4.77
N GLU A 143 4.94 1.01 5.78
CA GLU A 143 6.23 1.37 6.40
C GLU A 143 7.41 1.13 5.45
N GLU A 144 7.38 0.08 4.63
CA GLU A 144 8.39 -0.14 3.58
C GLU A 144 8.33 0.95 2.52
N LEU A 145 7.15 1.31 2.04
CA LEU A 145 6.96 2.43 1.11
C LEU A 145 7.40 3.76 1.72
N ARG A 146 7.26 3.93 3.05
CA ARG A 146 7.78 5.14 3.73
C ARG A 146 9.29 5.19 3.71
N LYS A 147 9.97 4.07 3.93
CA LYS A 147 11.44 4.00 3.86
C LYS A 147 11.95 4.28 2.45
N ALA A 148 11.23 3.77 1.43
CA ALA A 148 11.63 3.91 0.03
C ALA A 148 11.34 5.31 -0.53
N TYR A 149 10.17 5.90 -0.24
CA TYR A 149 9.67 7.11 -0.89
C TYR A 149 9.47 8.30 0.04
N GLY A 150 9.52 8.13 1.36
CA GLY A 150 9.42 9.23 2.32
C GLY A 150 8.03 9.84 2.49
N HIS A 151 6.94 9.09 2.25
CA HIS A 151 5.58 9.62 2.37
C HIS A 151 5.21 10.03 3.80
N THR A 152 4.24 10.96 3.94
CA THR A 152 3.84 11.57 5.22
C THR A 152 2.55 11.01 5.83
N LEU A 153 2.04 9.89 5.33
CA LEU A 153 0.83 9.25 5.85
C LEU A 153 0.96 8.86 7.34
N PRO A 154 -0.15 8.62 8.06
CA PRO A 154 -0.11 8.30 9.48
C PRO A 154 0.79 7.10 9.83
N LYS A 155 1.51 7.21 10.96
CA LYS A 155 2.44 6.18 11.48
C LYS A 155 1.76 5.15 12.40
N SER A 156 0.45 5.14 12.52
CA SER A 156 -0.27 4.14 13.29
C SER A 156 -1.26 3.41 12.41
N GLU A 157 -1.40 2.09 12.63
CA GLU A 157 -2.30 1.24 11.85
C GLU A 157 -3.75 1.75 11.86
N ALA A 158 -4.27 2.12 13.03
CA ALA A 158 -5.63 2.60 13.18
C ALA A 158 -5.87 3.89 12.36
N ARG A 159 -4.98 4.88 12.48
CA ARG A 159 -5.08 6.15 11.73
C ARG A 159 -4.87 5.95 10.23
N LEU A 160 -3.99 5.03 9.82
CA LEU A 160 -3.79 4.71 8.40
C LEU A 160 -5.05 4.05 7.82
N ARG A 161 -5.68 3.14 8.58
CA ARG A 161 -6.94 2.50 8.23
C ARG A 161 -8.06 3.52 8.03
N ASP A 162 -8.19 4.47 8.95
CA ASP A 162 -9.19 5.53 8.86
C ASP A 162 -8.89 6.47 7.68
N LYS A 163 -7.62 6.81 7.46
CA LYS A 163 -7.20 7.61 6.30
C LYS A 163 -7.51 6.92 4.98
N LEU A 164 -7.27 5.61 4.87
CA LEU A 164 -7.62 4.83 3.68
C LEU A 164 -9.14 4.75 3.45
N ARG A 165 -9.93 4.66 4.52
CA ARG A 165 -11.40 4.74 4.44
C ARG A 165 -11.88 6.11 3.95
N GLN A 166 -11.30 7.18 4.52
CA GLN A 166 -11.61 8.54 4.13
C GLN A 166 -11.24 8.79 2.66
N TYR A 167 -10.04 8.36 2.24
CA TYR A 167 -9.60 8.46 0.85
C TYR A 167 -10.52 7.71 -0.12
N THR A 168 -11.04 6.56 0.28
CA THR A 168 -11.98 5.80 -0.55
C THR A 168 -13.32 6.52 -0.73
N LYS A 169 -13.73 7.36 0.24
CA LYS A 169 -15.01 8.12 0.18
C LYS A 169 -14.85 9.47 -0.51
N GLU A 170 -13.81 10.22 -0.17
CA GLU A 170 -13.63 11.63 -0.50
C GLU A 170 -12.59 11.84 -1.62
N GLY A 171 -11.85 10.79 -2.00
CA GLY A 171 -10.79 10.88 -3.02
C GLY A 171 -9.64 11.77 -2.57
N TYR A 172 -9.05 12.49 -3.52
CA TYR A 172 -7.86 13.32 -3.32
C TYR A 172 -8.05 14.46 -2.31
N ALA A 173 -9.27 15.00 -2.20
CA ALA A 173 -9.57 16.12 -1.31
C ALA A 173 -9.20 15.86 0.16
N CYS A 174 -9.36 14.62 0.63
CA CYS A 174 -9.07 14.26 2.01
C CYS A 174 -7.60 14.43 2.42
N LEU A 175 -6.67 14.46 1.46
CA LEU A 175 -5.24 14.60 1.74
C LEU A 175 -4.83 16.07 1.94
N VAL A 176 -5.62 17.01 1.43
CA VAL A 176 -5.34 18.42 1.64
C VAL A 176 -5.58 18.78 3.10
N SER A 177 -4.59 19.41 3.71
CA SER A 177 -4.69 19.80 5.12
C SER A 177 -5.73 20.92 5.30
N GLY A 178 -6.70 20.72 6.19
CA GLY A 178 -7.66 21.77 6.59
C GLY A 178 -7.03 22.94 7.35
N LYS A 179 -5.70 22.93 7.56
CA LYS A 179 -4.96 24.04 8.20
C LYS A 179 -4.66 25.19 7.22
N PHE A 180 -4.76 24.95 5.92
CA PHE A 180 -4.58 26.02 4.94
C PHE A 180 -5.70 27.04 5.10
N CYS A 181 -5.29 28.33 5.11
CA CYS A 181 -6.19 29.47 5.25
C CYS A 181 -7.10 29.44 6.48
N ASN A 182 -6.69 28.73 7.54
CA ASN A 182 -7.45 28.65 8.78
C ASN A 182 -7.32 29.98 9.56
N ALA A 183 -8.31 30.87 9.38
CA ALA A 183 -8.38 32.17 10.05
C ALA A 183 -8.47 32.04 11.58
N ASN A 184 -8.97 30.92 12.11
CA ASN A 184 -9.15 30.70 13.54
C ASN A 184 -7.84 30.48 14.30
N THR A 185 -6.72 30.19 13.59
CA THR A 185 -5.39 30.07 14.20
C THR A 185 -4.67 31.42 14.32
N LEU A 186 -5.11 32.45 13.61
CA LEU A 186 -4.58 33.79 13.74
C LEU A 186 -5.21 34.47 14.96
N LYS A 187 -4.58 34.28 16.13
CA LYS A 187 -4.92 35.03 17.37
C LYS A 187 -4.63 36.54 17.27
N ILE A 188 -4.05 36.99 16.17
CA ILE A 188 -3.64 38.35 15.90
C ILE A 188 -4.32 38.80 14.62
N THR A 189 -5.00 39.93 14.64
CA THR A 189 -5.60 40.52 13.43
C THR A 189 -4.54 40.84 12.37
N LYS A 190 -4.90 40.81 11.08
CA LYS A 190 -3.97 41.16 10.00
C LYS A 190 -3.30 42.53 10.18
N ALA A 191 -4.01 43.49 10.76
CA ALA A 191 -3.47 44.81 11.08
C ALA A 191 -2.40 44.76 12.16
N ALA A 192 -2.65 44.04 13.27
CA ALA A 192 -1.67 43.85 14.34
C ALA A 192 -0.44 43.05 13.85
N GLY A 193 -0.64 42.06 12.98
CA GLY A 193 0.45 41.30 12.36
C GLY A 193 1.37 42.18 11.51
N ARG A 194 0.82 43.11 10.73
CA ARG A 194 1.60 44.10 9.96
C ARG A 194 2.41 45.03 10.86
N GLN A 195 1.83 45.49 11.98
CA GLN A 195 2.54 46.33 12.94
C GLN A 195 3.71 45.57 13.59
N ILE A 196 3.54 44.29 13.95
CA ILE A 196 4.62 43.46 14.53
C ILE A 196 5.76 43.29 13.53
N VAL A 197 5.47 43.05 12.25
CA VAL A 197 6.50 42.95 11.20
C VAL A 197 7.20 44.28 10.98
N ALA A 198 6.49 45.40 11.01
CA ALA A 198 7.06 46.73 10.91
C ALA A 198 8.01 47.04 12.07
N LEU A 199 7.59 46.74 13.31
CA LEU A 199 8.41 46.91 14.52
C LEU A 199 9.68 46.03 14.52
N ARG A 200 9.61 44.81 13.97
CA ARG A 200 10.81 43.96 13.81
C ARG A 200 11.81 44.53 12.78
N ARG A 201 11.33 45.18 11.74
CA ARG A 201 12.20 45.85 10.71
C ARG A 201 12.86 47.13 11.25
N CYS A 202 12.23 47.78 12.22
CA CYS A 202 12.78 49.01 12.83
C CYS A 202 13.75 48.78 13.98
N ARG A 203 14.03 47.54 14.39
CA ARG A 203 15.14 47.24 15.35
C ARG A 203 16.47 47.27 14.59
N VAL A 204 17.02 48.47 14.45
CA VAL A 204 18.43 48.66 14.12
C VAL A 204 19.24 48.17 15.32
N PRO A 205 20.24 47.29 15.15
CA PRO A 205 21.15 46.96 16.25
C PRO A 205 21.94 48.20 16.61
N VAL A 206 21.75 48.70 17.81
CA VAL A 206 22.66 49.73 18.36
C VAL A 206 23.92 48.98 18.78
N TYR A 207 24.97 49.14 17.99
CA TYR A 207 26.30 48.74 18.42
C TYR A 207 26.85 49.87 19.32
N THR A 208 26.99 49.58 20.60
CA THR A 208 27.87 50.31 21.52
C THR A 208 29.20 49.63 21.55
#